data_03717302688356bf090acfdb85949377
#
_entry.id   03717302688356bf090acfdb85949377
#
_cell.length_a   1.000
_cell.length_b   1.000
_cell.length_c   1.000
_cell.angle_alpha   90.00
_cell.angle_beta   90.00
_cell.angle_gamma   90.00
#
_symmetry.space_group_name_H-M   'P 1'
#
loop_
_entity.id
_entity.type
_entity.pdbx_description
1 polymer ?
#
loop_
_entity_poly.entity_id
_entity_poly.type
_entity_poly.pdbx_seq_one_letter_code
_entity_poly.pdbx_strand_id
1 'polypeptide(L)'
;MTQTLLLTGDMNFQGVTAPDTIFAKVADALRDAGVVFGNLECCFFERQGHDPGEREGFYAPPAAATALANHDAVGCANNVTYGEDAVMASVSRLDQVGVLHTG
;
A
#
# COMPACT_ATOMS: atom_id res chain seq x y z
N MET A 1 18.53 21.54 -12.34
CA MET A 1 18.27 20.13 -12.07
C MET A 1 16.78 19.94 -11.85
N THR A 2 16.14 19.06 -12.61
CA THR A 2 14.71 18.81 -12.52
C THR A 2 14.46 17.62 -11.63
N GLN A 3 13.57 17.75 -10.65
CA GLN A 3 13.09 16.63 -9.88
C GLN A 3 11.66 16.27 -10.31
N THR A 4 11.34 14.99 -10.32
CA THR A 4 10.03 14.49 -10.72
C THR A 4 9.31 13.92 -9.52
N LEU A 5 8.09 14.40 -9.30
CA LEU A 5 7.13 13.79 -8.39
C LEU A 5 6.13 12.99 -9.22
N LEU A 6 6.02 11.71 -8.94
CA LEU A 6 5.05 10.82 -9.57
C LEU A 6 3.95 10.47 -8.59
N LEU A 7 2.71 10.74 -8.97
CA LEU A 7 1.52 10.40 -8.20
C LEU A 7 0.82 9.22 -8.87
N THR A 8 0.65 8.10 -8.14
CA THR A 8 0.15 6.86 -8.74
C THR A 8 -1.34 6.62 -8.55
N GLY A 9 -2.02 7.32 -7.69
CA GLY A 9 -3.44 7.08 -7.42
C GLY A 9 -3.70 5.93 -6.45
N ASP A 10 -4.88 5.33 -6.53
CA ASP A 10 -5.37 4.33 -5.57
C ASP A 10 -4.73 2.96 -5.78
N MET A 11 -4.25 2.37 -4.68
CA MET A 11 -3.62 1.06 -4.67
C MET A 11 -4.32 0.15 -3.66
N ASN A 12 -4.97 -0.90 -4.16
CA ASN A 12 -5.59 -1.94 -3.35
C ASN A 12 -4.96 -3.29 -3.68
N PHE A 13 -4.33 -3.90 -2.69
CA PHE A 13 -3.64 -5.19 -2.84
C PHE A 13 -4.47 -6.37 -2.36
N GLN A 14 -5.74 -6.18 -2.08
CA GLN A 14 -6.64 -7.27 -1.68
C GLN A 14 -6.69 -8.34 -2.78
N GLY A 15 -6.46 -9.59 -2.41
CA GLY A 15 -6.47 -10.71 -3.35
C GLY A 15 -5.23 -10.84 -4.24
N VAL A 16 -4.23 -10.00 -4.07
CA VAL A 16 -2.97 -10.09 -4.82
C VAL A 16 -2.14 -11.25 -4.28
N THR A 17 -1.75 -12.17 -5.15
CA THR A 17 -0.95 -13.36 -4.81
C THR A 17 0.51 -13.27 -5.21
N ALA A 18 0.86 -12.37 -6.14
CA ALA A 18 2.22 -12.16 -6.61
C ALA A 18 2.58 -10.66 -6.55
N PRO A 19 2.80 -10.10 -5.34
CA PRO A 19 2.97 -8.66 -5.16
C PRO A 19 4.17 -8.07 -5.92
N ASP A 20 5.21 -8.85 -6.11
CA ASP A 20 6.43 -8.39 -6.80
C ASP A 20 6.23 -8.12 -8.29
N THR A 21 5.12 -8.56 -8.86
CA THR A 21 4.87 -8.48 -10.31
C THR A 21 3.84 -7.42 -10.72
N ILE A 22 3.07 -6.90 -9.76
CA ILE A 22 1.91 -6.04 -10.11
C ILE A 22 2.30 -4.72 -10.76
N PHE A 23 3.46 -4.17 -10.43
CA PHE A 23 3.98 -2.94 -11.06
C PHE A 23 5.06 -3.20 -12.11
N ALA A 24 5.27 -4.45 -12.53
CA ALA A 24 6.38 -4.80 -13.42
C ALA A 24 6.38 -4.00 -14.73
N LYS A 25 5.21 -3.74 -15.31
CA LYS A 25 5.09 -3.01 -16.58
C LYS A 25 5.38 -1.51 -16.48
N VAL A 26 5.33 -0.95 -15.28
CA VAL A 26 5.59 0.49 -15.02
C VAL A 26 6.81 0.69 -14.12
N ALA A 27 7.54 -0.36 -13.81
CA ALA A 27 8.64 -0.34 -12.87
C ALA A 27 9.73 0.69 -13.24
N ASP A 28 10.04 0.82 -14.52
CA ASP A 28 11.06 1.79 -14.99
C ASP A 28 10.60 3.23 -14.71
N ALA A 29 9.34 3.55 -14.99
CA ALA A 29 8.80 4.86 -14.72
C ALA A 29 8.81 5.20 -13.21
N LEU A 30 8.50 4.21 -12.36
CA LEU A 30 8.55 4.37 -10.91
C LEU A 30 9.98 4.60 -10.42
N ARG A 31 10.95 3.83 -10.93
CA ARG A 31 12.36 3.97 -10.53
C ARG A 31 13.00 5.28 -11.03
N ASP A 32 12.59 5.76 -12.18
CA ASP A 32 13.15 6.97 -12.79
C ASP A 32 12.63 8.27 -12.15
N ALA A 33 11.52 8.20 -11.41
CA ALA A 33 10.98 9.35 -10.69
C ALA A 33 11.83 9.70 -9.47
N GLY A 34 11.89 10.98 -9.13
CA GLY A 34 12.57 11.46 -7.92
C GLY A 34 11.86 11.06 -6.65
N VAL A 35 10.53 11.21 -6.63
CA VAL A 35 9.66 10.80 -5.53
C VAL A 35 8.40 10.14 -6.11
N VAL A 36 7.99 9.02 -5.53
CA VAL A 36 6.76 8.31 -5.88
C VAL A 36 5.84 8.28 -4.69
N PHE A 37 4.64 8.82 -4.86
CA PHE A 37 3.59 8.85 -3.83
C PHE A 37 2.29 8.25 -4.38
N GLY A 38 1.59 7.46 -3.55
CA GLY A 38 0.30 6.91 -3.92
C GLY A 38 -0.67 6.83 -2.74
N ASN A 39 -1.94 6.60 -3.03
CA ASN A 39 -2.97 6.37 -2.02
C ASN A 39 -3.06 4.87 -1.72
N LEU A 40 -2.74 4.46 -0.49
CA LEU A 40 -2.87 3.08 -0.05
C LEU A 40 -4.32 2.82 0.37
N GLU A 41 -5.07 2.17 -0.49
CA GLU A 41 -6.48 1.81 -0.25
C GLU A 41 -6.65 0.41 0.32
N CYS A 42 -5.79 0.00 1.22
CA CYS A 42 -5.96 -1.23 2.00
C CYS A 42 -5.11 -1.16 3.27
N CYS A 43 -5.45 -1.98 4.25
CA CYS A 43 -4.57 -2.26 5.39
C CYS A 43 -3.79 -3.55 5.13
N PHE A 44 -2.52 -3.56 5.49
CA PHE A 44 -1.71 -4.78 5.54
C PHE A 44 -1.97 -5.51 6.86
N PHE A 45 -3.00 -6.33 6.84
CA PHE A 45 -3.48 -7.00 8.05
C PHE A 45 -4.17 -8.31 7.70
N GLU A 46 -3.89 -9.36 8.45
CA GLU A 46 -4.61 -10.63 8.37
C GLU A 46 -5.69 -10.67 9.45
N ARG A 47 -6.92 -10.52 9.02
CA ARG A 47 -8.07 -10.57 9.93
C ARG A 47 -8.54 -12.00 10.08
N GLN A 48 -8.43 -12.53 11.29
CA GLN A 48 -8.96 -13.85 11.61
C GLN A 48 -10.49 -13.78 11.78
N GLY A 49 -11.19 -14.76 11.22
CA GLY A 49 -12.64 -14.81 11.30
C GLY A 49 -13.35 -13.77 10.42
N HIS A 50 -12.68 -13.28 9.39
CA HIS A 50 -13.26 -12.32 8.46
C HIS A 50 -14.45 -12.94 7.71
N ASP A 51 -15.62 -12.31 7.84
CA ASP A 51 -16.76 -12.59 7.00
C ASP A 51 -16.61 -11.80 5.70
N PRO A 52 -16.51 -12.46 4.53
CA PRO A 52 -16.41 -11.73 3.25
C PRO A 52 -17.61 -10.86 2.93
N GLY A 53 -18.72 -11.00 3.66
CA GLY A 53 -19.89 -10.13 3.56
C GLY A 53 -19.78 -8.83 4.37
N GLU A 54 -18.82 -8.73 5.28
CA GLU A 54 -18.59 -7.50 6.05
C GLU A 54 -17.93 -6.43 5.18
N ARG A 55 -18.59 -5.29 5.09
CA ARG A 55 -18.11 -4.12 4.33
C ARG A 55 -17.31 -3.17 5.23
N GLU A 56 -16.25 -3.65 5.82
CA GLU A 56 -15.49 -2.82 6.75
C GLU A 56 -14.28 -2.16 6.14
N GLY A 57 -13.74 -2.64 5.08
CA GLY A 57 -12.53 -2.07 4.48
C GLY A 57 -11.84 -3.08 3.58
N PHE A 58 -10.69 -2.70 3.09
CA PHE A 58 -9.86 -3.57 2.27
C PHE A 58 -8.66 -4.04 3.07
N TYR A 59 -8.43 -5.35 3.07
CA TYR A 59 -7.33 -5.99 3.80
C TYR A 59 -6.49 -6.84 2.85
N ALA A 60 -5.19 -6.69 2.95
CA ALA A 60 -4.23 -7.49 2.20
C ALA A 60 -3.24 -8.14 3.18
N PRO A 61 -2.69 -9.32 2.86
CA PRO A 61 -1.67 -9.92 3.68
C PRO A 61 -0.46 -8.98 3.85
N PRO A 62 0.18 -8.94 5.02
CA PRO A 62 1.36 -8.11 5.25
C PRO A 62 2.48 -8.31 4.21
N ALA A 63 2.62 -9.54 3.69
CA ALA A 63 3.57 -9.84 2.63
C ALA A 63 3.34 -9.03 1.35
N ALA A 64 2.11 -8.59 1.08
CA ALA A 64 1.80 -7.78 -0.10
C ALA A 64 2.47 -6.39 -0.08
N ALA A 65 2.95 -5.93 1.06
CA ALA A 65 3.65 -4.64 1.17
C ALA A 65 4.94 -4.58 0.33
N THR A 66 5.51 -5.72 -0.06
CA THR A 66 6.67 -5.76 -0.96
C THR A 66 6.36 -5.17 -2.34
N ALA A 67 5.08 -5.09 -2.73
CA ALA A 67 4.65 -4.41 -3.95
C ALA A 67 5.03 -2.91 -3.97
N LEU A 68 5.23 -2.30 -2.82
CA LEU A 68 5.56 -0.88 -2.67
C LEU A 68 7.06 -0.57 -2.79
N ALA A 69 7.88 -1.51 -3.25
CA ALA A 69 9.35 -1.36 -3.30
C ALA A 69 9.83 -0.11 -4.05
N ASN A 70 9.06 0.39 -5.02
CA ASN A 70 9.39 1.59 -5.78
C ASN A 70 8.54 2.81 -5.37
N HIS A 71 7.85 2.76 -4.23
CA HIS A 71 7.13 3.89 -3.66
C HIS A 71 7.92 4.47 -2.48
N ASP A 72 8.00 5.78 -2.42
CA ASP A 72 8.69 6.48 -1.33
C ASP A 72 7.73 6.74 -0.16
N ALA A 73 6.50 7.07 -0.46
CA ALA A 73 5.49 7.39 0.53
C ALA A 73 4.08 7.04 0.06
N VAL A 74 3.21 6.78 1.02
CA VAL A 74 1.79 6.53 0.76
C VAL A 74 0.91 7.32 1.70
N GLY A 75 -0.27 7.70 1.23
CA GLY A 75 -1.35 8.20 2.07
C GLY A 75 -2.21 7.04 2.55
N CYS A 76 -2.52 7.00 3.85
CA CYS A 76 -3.29 5.92 4.48
C CYS A 76 -4.68 6.35 4.93
N ALA A 77 -4.95 7.65 5.07
CA ALA A 77 -6.23 8.16 5.52
C ALA A 77 -7.25 8.18 4.38
N ASN A 78 -8.10 7.16 4.32
CA ASN A 78 -9.17 7.06 3.34
C ASN A 78 -10.36 6.28 3.92
N ASN A 79 -11.44 6.16 3.15
CA ASN A 79 -12.71 5.59 3.59
C ASN A 79 -12.71 4.05 3.70
N VAL A 80 -11.65 3.39 3.34
CA VAL A 80 -11.53 1.91 3.39
C VAL A 80 -10.46 1.44 4.36
N THR A 81 -9.86 2.36 5.11
CA THR A 81 -8.89 2.07 6.16
C THR A 81 -9.61 1.95 7.50
N TYR A 82 -9.88 0.73 7.92
CA TYR A 82 -10.73 0.44 9.07
C TYR A 82 -10.07 -0.43 10.13
N GLY A 83 -10.42 -0.10 11.37
CA GLY A 83 -10.01 -0.87 12.54
C GLY A 83 -8.66 -0.44 13.08
N GLU A 84 -8.62 -0.11 14.38
CA GLU A 84 -7.39 0.35 15.04
C GLU A 84 -6.25 -0.65 14.87
N ASP A 85 -6.52 -1.93 15.13
CA ASP A 85 -5.50 -2.99 15.01
C ASP A 85 -4.97 -3.11 13.59
N ALA A 86 -5.84 -3.01 12.58
CA ALA A 86 -5.46 -3.11 11.18
C ALA A 86 -4.64 -1.90 10.73
N VAL A 87 -5.03 -0.70 11.17
CA VAL A 87 -4.30 0.54 10.87
C VAL A 87 -2.91 0.50 11.50
N MET A 88 -2.82 0.13 12.79
CA MET A 88 -1.54 0.07 13.48
C MET A 88 -0.61 -1.01 12.91
N ALA A 89 -1.15 -2.16 12.56
CA ALA A 89 -0.40 -3.22 11.89
C ALA A 89 0.12 -2.77 10.51
N SER A 90 -0.71 -2.04 9.77
CA SER A 90 -0.36 -1.51 8.45
C SER A 90 0.77 -0.48 8.55
N VAL A 91 0.67 0.47 9.46
CA VAL A 91 1.72 1.47 9.73
C VAL A 91 3.03 0.79 10.12
N SER A 92 2.98 -0.17 11.03
CA SER A 92 4.15 -0.95 11.44
C SER A 92 4.78 -1.67 10.27
N ARG A 93 3.98 -2.25 9.38
CA ARG A 93 4.48 -2.95 8.20
C ARG A 93 5.11 -2.00 7.18
N LEU A 94 4.53 -0.82 6.98
CA LEU A 94 5.12 0.22 6.12
C LEU A 94 6.50 0.65 6.65
N ASP A 95 6.63 0.82 7.96
CA ASP A 95 7.92 1.13 8.59
C ASP A 95 8.94 0.03 8.34
N GLN A 96 8.54 -1.25 8.44
CA GLN A 96 9.41 -2.40 8.18
C GLN A 96 9.94 -2.45 6.75
N VAL A 97 9.12 -2.08 5.78
CA VAL A 97 9.52 -2.08 4.36
C VAL A 97 10.11 -0.74 3.90
N GLY A 98 10.22 0.22 4.78
CA GLY A 98 10.88 1.50 4.51
C GLY A 98 10.06 2.48 3.69
N VAL A 99 8.73 2.39 3.73
CA VAL A 99 7.82 3.30 3.02
C VAL A 99 7.26 4.32 4.01
N LEU A 100 7.45 5.59 3.73
CA LEU A 100 6.88 6.68 4.51
C LEU A 100 5.36 6.69 4.37
N HIS A 101 4.68 7.16 5.39
CA HIS A 101 3.22 7.19 5.38
C HIS A 101 2.68 8.47 6.04
N THR A 102 1.48 8.85 5.65
CA THR A 102 0.76 10.00 6.21
C THR A 102 -0.73 9.68 6.34
N GLY A 103 -1.36 10.33 7.33
CA GLY A 103 -2.77 10.13 7.60
C GLY A 103 -3.08 9.30 8.82
#